data_26424e9bf594035b084797cf000df7da
#
_entry.id   26424e9bf594035b084797cf000df7da
#
_cell.length_a   1.000
_cell.length_b   1.000
_cell.length_c   1.000
_cell.angle_alpha   90.00
_cell.angle_beta   90.00
_cell.angle_gamma   90.00
#
_symmetry.space_group_name_H-M   'P 1'
#
loop_
_entity.id
_entity.type
_entity.pdbx_description
1 polymer ?
#
loop_
_entity_poly.entity_id
_entity_poly.type
_entity_poly.pdbx_seq_one_letter_code
_entity_poly.pdbx_strand_id
1 'polypeptide(L)'
;MRLGLLPLSVVMLGALAVTPTALAQFDANLVPGYTIWDIRFGEPISQIPAAEIAEIACGTNGGPPSTPLGSFAEFDKCPAEPSGLHEVYFTNDDEADYIAKALETEYRVMQGGNSIYAHPVVFSVLIDAGGIARGIRVVTDERAVDRERRVAMTLSRNLKSRYGRWAQSCEELPPTDGQLPVGKIFVHEVCTADSPEGDARMRLEATYFRKKGQTSINLETQQVNKNYFQSATRLEVVEKPYEPDTRPVR
;
A
#
# COMPACT_ATOMS: atom_id res chain seq x y z
N MET A 1 -94.89 -25.94 -1.68
CA MET A 1 -93.91 -24.81 -1.75
C MET A 1 -92.74 -25.12 -0.78
N ARG A 2 -91.63 -25.52 -1.30
CA ARG A 2 -90.39 -25.77 -0.48
C ARG A 2 -89.28 -24.83 -1.03
N LEU A 3 -88.88 -23.86 -0.21
CA LEU A 3 -87.73 -22.98 -0.52
C LEU A 3 -86.47 -23.79 -0.24
N GLY A 4 -85.58 -23.88 -1.24
CA GLY A 4 -84.22 -24.41 -1.07
C GLY A 4 -83.29 -23.31 -0.68
N LEU A 5 -82.54 -23.54 0.42
CA LEU A 5 -81.41 -22.71 0.81
C LEU A 5 -80.19 -23.16 0.00
N LEU A 6 -79.57 -22.21 -0.67
CA LEU A 6 -78.21 -22.36 -1.24
C LEU A 6 -77.12 -22.05 -0.17
N PRO A 7 -76.05 -22.81 -0.12
CA PRO A 7 -74.94 -22.50 0.79
C PRO A 7 -74.02 -21.44 0.19
N LEU A 8 -73.69 -20.44 0.99
CA LEU A 8 -72.72 -19.40 0.72
C LEU A 8 -71.32 -19.98 0.88
N SER A 9 -70.55 -20.10 -0.19
CA SER A 9 -69.16 -20.49 -0.14
C SER A 9 -68.30 -19.25 0.20
N VAL A 10 -67.68 -19.26 1.37
CA VAL A 10 -66.70 -18.26 1.81
C VAL A 10 -65.36 -18.58 1.18
N VAL A 11 -64.91 -17.77 0.25
CA VAL A 11 -63.54 -17.81 -0.30
C VAL A 11 -62.60 -17.08 0.64
N MET A 12 -61.76 -17.81 1.37
CA MET A 12 -60.68 -17.23 2.12
C MET A 12 -59.52 -16.83 1.17
N LEU A 13 -59.36 -15.54 0.97
CA LEU A 13 -58.13 -15.00 0.35
C LEU A 13 -57.00 -15.07 1.37
N GLY A 14 -56.07 -16.00 1.18
CA GLY A 14 -54.82 -16.04 1.91
C GLY A 14 -53.92 -14.87 1.47
N ALA A 15 -53.69 -13.91 2.35
CA ALA A 15 -52.70 -12.87 2.16
C ALA A 15 -51.29 -13.49 2.33
N LEU A 16 -50.56 -13.64 1.24
CA LEU A 16 -49.15 -13.94 1.24
C LEU A 16 -48.39 -12.73 1.82
N ALA A 17 -47.93 -12.84 3.06
CA ALA A 17 -47.01 -11.90 3.66
C ALA A 17 -45.65 -12.00 2.95
N VAL A 18 -45.35 -11.07 2.07
CA VAL A 18 -44.00 -10.88 1.51
C VAL A 18 -43.15 -10.29 2.64
N THR A 19 -42.31 -11.11 3.25
CA THR A 19 -41.28 -10.62 4.17
C THR A 19 -40.30 -9.78 3.36
N PRO A 20 -40.04 -8.52 3.73
CA PRO A 20 -38.96 -7.75 3.08
C PRO A 20 -37.64 -8.45 3.38
N THR A 21 -36.98 -8.92 2.36
CA THR A 21 -35.56 -9.28 2.43
C THR A 21 -34.82 -8.06 2.93
N ALA A 22 -34.22 -8.17 4.12
CA ALA A 22 -33.30 -7.17 4.64
C ALA A 22 -32.14 -7.08 3.64
N LEU A 23 -32.17 -6.07 2.77
CA LEU A 23 -30.98 -5.62 2.09
C LEU A 23 -30.00 -5.21 3.19
N ALA A 24 -28.86 -5.89 3.27
CA ALA A 24 -27.78 -5.48 4.13
C ALA A 24 -27.50 -4.00 3.80
N GLN A 25 -27.85 -3.11 4.71
CA GLN A 25 -27.47 -1.72 4.61
C GLN A 25 -25.95 -1.72 4.74
N PHE A 26 -25.27 -1.44 3.63
CA PHE A 26 -23.88 -1.04 3.70
C PHE A 26 -23.82 0.17 4.62
N ASP A 27 -23.17 0.02 5.76
CA ASP A 27 -23.01 1.08 6.73
C ASP A 27 -22.09 2.13 6.09
N ALA A 28 -22.68 3.22 5.61
CA ALA A 28 -21.95 4.34 5.00
C ALA A 28 -21.08 5.12 6.03
N ASN A 29 -21.01 4.63 7.26
CA ASN A 29 -20.20 5.15 8.35
C ASN A 29 -18.97 4.29 8.63
N LEU A 30 -18.46 3.51 7.66
CA LEU A 30 -17.11 2.96 7.76
C LEU A 30 -16.15 4.15 7.88
N VAL A 31 -15.77 4.44 9.11
CA VAL A 31 -14.65 5.35 9.40
C VAL A 31 -13.46 4.78 8.63
N PRO A 32 -12.84 5.56 7.71
CA PRO A 32 -11.65 5.07 7.02
C PRO A 32 -10.67 4.54 8.05
N GLY A 33 -10.25 3.27 7.91
CA GLY A 33 -9.26 2.68 8.80
C GLY A 33 -7.98 3.52 8.80
N TYR A 34 -7.19 3.38 9.85
CA TYR A 34 -5.91 4.07 9.97
C TYR A 34 -4.95 3.63 8.86
N THR A 35 -4.33 4.58 8.18
CA THR A 35 -3.44 4.33 7.06
C THR A 35 -2.07 4.97 7.31
N ILE A 36 -1.06 4.63 6.50
CA ILE A 36 0.25 5.28 6.56
C ILE A 36 0.16 6.81 6.40
N TRP A 37 -0.91 7.31 5.75
CA TRP A 37 -1.11 8.73 5.52
C TRP A 37 -1.62 9.50 6.74
N ASP A 38 -2.02 8.78 7.80
CA ASP A 38 -2.51 9.35 9.06
C ASP A 38 -1.38 9.52 10.07
N ILE A 39 -0.18 9.00 9.76
CA ILE A 39 1.02 9.19 10.58
C ILE A 39 1.40 10.67 10.57
N ARG A 40 1.48 11.25 11.75
CA ARG A 40 1.92 12.63 11.96
C ARG A 40 3.36 12.66 12.41
N PHE A 41 4.17 13.42 11.69
CA PHE A 41 5.56 13.63 12.08
C PHE A 41 5.65 14.48 13.33
N GLY A 42 6.63 14.19 14.17
CA GLY A 42 6.78 14.84 15.47
C GLY A 42 5.94 14.21 16.59
N GLU A 43 5.05 13.27 16.30
CA GLU A 43 4.24 12.58 17.31
C GLU A 43 4.85 11.23 17.72
N PRO A 44 4.66 10.81 18.99
CA PRO A 44 5.10 9.50 19.45
C PRO A 44 4.41 8.37 18.70
N ILE A 45 5.16 7.34 18.31
CA ILE A 45 4.62 6.15 17.63
C ILE A 45 3.57 5.40 18.44
N SER A 46 3.54 5.60 19.76
CA SER A 46 2.49 5.05 20.64
C SER A 46 1.08 5.58 20.32
N GLN A 47 0.97 6.63 19.52
CA GLN A 47 -0.31 7.16 19.04
C GLN A 47 -0.86 6.38 17.83
N ILE A 48 -0.07 5.53 17.19
CA ILE A 48 -0.55 4.66 16.13
C ILE A 48 -1.48 3.62 16.76
N PRO A 49 -2.75 3.52 16.33
CA PRO A 49 -3.74 2.63 16.93
C PRO A 49 -3.35 1.16 16.74
N ALA A 50 -3.02 0.46 17.81
CA ALA A 50 -2.62 -0.96 17.72
C ALA A 50 -3.72 -1.87 17.13
N ALA A 51 -4.98 -1.51 17.30
CA ALA A 51 -6.12 -2.27 16.77
C ALA A 51 -6.20 -2.25 15.24
N GLU A 52 -5.59 -1.24 14.60
CA GLU A 52 -5.59 -1.07 13.14
C GLU A 52 -4.36 -1.74 12.48
N ILE A 53 -3.53 -2.43 13.26
CA ILE A 53 -2.26 -2.98 12.80
C ILE A 53 -2.28 -4.52 12.93
N ALA A 54 -2.07 -5.21 11.83
CA ALA A 54 -2.07 -6.67 11.78
C ALA A 54 -0.68 -7.27 11.99
N GLU A 55 0.37 -6.63 11.48
CA GLU A 55 1.75 -7.12 11.54
C GLU A 55 2.72 -5.96 11.73
N ILE A 56 3.75 -6.16 12.55
CA ILE A 56 4.84 -5.20 12.73
C ILE A 56 6.17 -5.94 12.66
N ALA A 57 7.14 -5.38 11.94
CA ALA A 57 8.49 -5.94 11.83
C ALA A 57 9.53 -4.86 11.55
N CYS A 58 10.79 -5.20 11.72
CA CYS A 58 11.87 -4.31 11.27
C CYS A 58 11.89 -4.22 9.75
N GLY A 59 11.99 -3.00 9.23
CA GLY A 59 12.17 -2.73 7.82
C GLY A 59 13.58 -3.09 7.33
N THR A 60 13.75 -3.12 6.01
CA THR A 60 15.02 -3.42 5.33
C THR A 60 15.28 -2.44 4.19
N ASN A 61 15.10 -1.15 4.46
CA ASN A 61 15.21 -0.09 3.46
C ASN A 61 14.18 -0.21 2.32
N GLY A 62 12.92 -0.50 2.70
CA GLY A 62 11.83 -0.69 1.76
C GLY A 62 11.79 -2.06 1.07
N GLY A 63 12.66 -2.99 1.47
CA GLY A 63 12.58 -4.40 1.07
C GLY A 63 11.63 -5.20 1.97
N PRO A 64 11.57 -6.53 1.77
CA PRO A 64 10.77 -7.41 2.61
C PRO A 64 11.10 -7.24 4.10
N PRO A 65 10.09 -7.23 4.99
CA PRO A 65 10.32 -7.08 6.43
C PRO A 65 11.20 -8.22 6.97
N SER A 66 11.93 -7.93 8.05
CA SER A 66 12.88 -8.88 8.65
C SER A 66 12.39 -9.40 9.99
N THR A 67 12.87 -8.85 11.10
CA THR A 67 12.58 -9.33 12.44
C THR A 67 11.18 -8.92 12.89
N PRO A 68 10.26 -9.86 13.18
CA PRO A 68 8.96 -9.53 13.73
C PRO A 68 9.06 -8.81 15.09
N LEU A 69 8.15 -7.87 15.32
CA LEU A 69 8.03 -7.11 16.56
C LEU A 69 6.65 -7.34 17.17
N GLY A 70 6.57 -7.33 18.49
CA GLY A 70 5.31 -7.43 19.20
C GLY A 70 4.51 -6.12 19.25
N SER A 71 5.18 -4.99 19.10
CA SER A 71 4.57 -3.65 19.07
C SER A 71 5.56 -2.62 18.55
N PHE A 72 5.07 -1.41 18.24
CA PHE A 72 5.95 -0.30 17.88
C PHE A 72 6.93 0.11 19.00
N ALA A 73 6.62 -0.19 20.26
CA ALA A 73 7.53 0.11 21.38
C ALA A 73 8.88 -0.64 21.29
N GLU A 74 8.95 -1.67 20.44
CA GLU A 74 10.17 -2.47 20.23
C GLU A 74 11.01 -1.99 19.05
N PHE A 75 10.76 -0.80 18.55
CA PHE A 75 11.43 -0.23 17.36
C PHE A 75 12.97 -0.19 17.49
N ASP A 76 13.48 -0.08 18.71
CA ASP A 76 14.91 -0.05 19.03
C ASP A 76 15.63 -1.38 18.72
N LYS A 77 14.89 -2.48 18.57
CA LYS A 77 15.42 -3.76 18.08
C LYS A 77 15.80 -3.70 16.59
N CYS A 78 15.24 -2.75 15.85
CA CYS A 78 15.58 -2.55 14.45
C CYS A 78 16.87 -1.74 14.32
N PRO A 79 17.80 -2.14 13.43
CA PRO A 79 19.02 -1.40 13.23
C PRO A 79 18.73 0.03 12.75
N ALA A 80 19.42 1.00 13.33
CA ALA A 80 19.34 2.38 12.85
C ALA A 80 19.97 2.49 11.45
N GLU A 81 19.33 3.25 10.58
CA GLU A 81 19.84 3.62 9.27
C GLU A 81 20.95 4.70 9.39
N PRO A 82 21.67 5.02 8.29
CA PRO A 82 22.65 6.11 8.30
C PRO A 82 22.09 7.47 8.71
N SER A 83 20.78 7.69 8.50
CA SER A 83 20.04 8.86 8.97
C SER A 83 19.88 8.92 10.50
N GLY A 84 20.15 7.82 11.21
CA GLY A 84 19.84 7.64 12.63
C GLY A 84 18.39 7.23 12.91
N LEU A 85 17.58 7.03 11.88
CA LEU A 85 16.19 6.57 12.00
C LEU A 85 16.11 5.05 12.00
N HIS A 86 15.14 4.50 12.72
CA HIS A 86 14.78 3.09 12.70
C HIS A 86 13.61 2.89 11.76
N GLU A 87 13.72 1.96 10.82
CA GLU A 87 12.64 1.62 9.91
C GLU A 87 11.79 0.51 10.50
N VAL A 88 10.50 0.78 10.70
CA VAL A 88 9.52 -0.19 11.18
C VAL A 88 8.43 -0.35 10.14
N TYR A 89 8.38 -1.54 9.55
CA TYR A 89 7.33 -2.00 8.66
C TYR A 89 6.08 -2.35 9.46
N PHE A 90 4.91 -2.13 8.88
CA PHE A 90 3.64 -2.64 9.40
C PHE A 90 2.63 -2.92 8.29
N THR A 91 1.64 -3.74 8.60
CA THR A 91 0.46 -3.92 7.76
C THR A 91 -0.77 -3.41 8.49
N ASN A 92 -1.69 -2.81 7.74
CA ASN A 92 -2.99 -2.46 8.28
C ASN A 92 -3.85 -3.72 8.41
N ASP A 93 -4.69 -3.75 9.44
CA ASP A 93 -5.81 -4.67 9.51
C ASP A 93 -6.97 -4.09 8.68
N ASP A 94 -6.98 -4.42 7.40
CA ASP A 94 -7.98 -3.90 6.47
C ASP A 94 -9.12 -4.91 6.31
N GLU A 95 -10.19 -4.71 7.09
CA GLU A 95 -11.40 -5.53 7.03
C GLU A 95 -12.03 -5.49 5.62
N ALA A 96 -11.94 -4.36 4.92
CA ALA A 96 -12.44 -4.23 3.54
C ALA A 96 -11.69 -5.15 2.58
N ASP A 97 -10.39 -5.33 2.80
CA ASP A 97 -9.54 -6.24 2.06
C ASP A 97 -9.89 -7.70 2.35
N TYR A 98 -10.20 -8.02 3.59
CA TYR A 98 -10.68 -9.33 4.00
C TYR A 98 -12.03 -9.68 3.34
N ILE A 99 -12.96 -8.73 3.32
CA ILE A 99 -14.26 -8.85 2.66
C ILE A 99 -14.09 -9.03 1.13
N ALA A 100 -13.21 -8.25 0.51
CA ALA A 100 -12.93 -8.38 -0.92
C ALA A 100 -12.36 -9.76 -1.29
N LYS A 101 -11.49 -10.33 -0.45
CA LYS A 101 -10.99 -11.70 -0.59
C LYS A 101 -12.10 -12.74 -0.43
N ALA A 102 -12.97 -12.56 0.55
CA ALA A 102 -14.09 -13.48 0.83
C ALA A 102 -15.13 -13.48 -0.31
N LEU A 103 -15.29 -12.36 -1.01
CA LEU A 103 -16.21 -12.22 -2.13
C LEU A 103 -15.60 -12.59 -3.49
N GLU A 104 -14.34 -13.10 -3.51
CA GLU A 104 -13.62 -13.44 -4.75
C GLU A 104 -13.60 -12.31 -5.78
N THR A 105 -13.75 -11.06 -5.34
CA THR A 105 -13.63 -9.91 -6.21
C THR A 105 -12.18 -9.76 -6.66
N GLU A 106 -11.94 -9.13 -7.82
CA GLU A 106 -10.60 -9.02 -8.45
C GLU A 106 -9.54 -8.28 -7.61
N TYR A 107 -9.91 -7.83 -6.43
CA TYR A 107 -9.02 -7.24 -5.44
C TYR A 107 -8.18 -8.34 -4.77
N ARG A 108 -7.23 -8.87 -5.50
CA ARG A 108 -6.19 -9.70 -4.91
C ARG A 108 -5.15 -8.80 -4.30
N VAL A 109 -5.36 -8.43 -3.05
CA VAL A 109 -4.24 -8.04 -2.22
C VAL A 109 -3.37 -9.27 -2.06
N MET A 110 -2.08 -9.12 -2.29
CA MET A 110 -1.12 -10.21 -2.07
C MET A 110 -1.29 -10.73 -0.65
N GLN A 111 -1.23 -12.04 -0.47
CA GLN A 111 -1.25 -12.64 0.85
C GLN A 111 -0.15 -11.99 1.71
N GLY A 112 -0.53 -11.22 2.71
CA GLY A 112 0.37 -10.64 3.68
C GLY A 112 1.10 -9.36 3.26
N GLY A 113 0.60 -8.59 2.29
CA GLY A 113 1.19 -7.31 1.88
C GLY A 113 0.23 -6.14 2.00
N ASN A 114 0.77 -4.94 1.90
CA ASN A 114 0.01 -3.70 1.83
C ASN A 114 -0.26 -3.31 0.39
N SER A 115 -1.32 -2.51 0.20
CA SER A 115 -1.66 -1.94 -1.10
C SER A 115 -1.91 -0.44 -0.99
N ILE A 116 -1.38 0.34 -1.94
CA ILE A 116 -1.66 1.77 -2.10
C ILE A 116 -2.06 2.00 -3.55
N TYR A 117 -3.24 2.59 -3.77
CA TYR A 117 -3.80 2.79 -5.12
C TYR A 117 -3.85 1.47 -5.93
N ALA A 118 -4.20 0.37 -5.29
CA ALA A 118 -4.20 -0.97 -5.88
C ALA A 118 -2.81 -1.49 -6.34
N HIS A 119 -1.72 -0.91 -5.84
CA HIS A 119 -0.37 -1.38 -6.09
C HIS A 119 0.21 -2.02 -4.83
N PRO A 120 0.81 -3.22 -4.94
CA PRO A 120 1.44 -3.87 -3.81
C PRO A 120 2.67 -3.07 -3.38
N VAL A 121 2.74 -2.76 -2.09
CA VAL A 121 3.81 -1.96 -1.50
C VAL A 121 4.28 -2.52 -0.16
N VAL A 122 5.53 -2.27 0.14
CA VAL A 122 6.07 -2.25 1.50
C VAL A 122 5.97 -0.82 1.99
N PHE A 123 5.35 -0.59 3.13
CA PHE A 123 5.40 0.71 3.75
C PHE A 123 5.90 0.63 5.19
N SER A 124 6.58 1.68 5.61
CA SER A 124 7.25 1.74 6.90
C SER A 124 7.15 3.14 7.49
N VAL A 125 7.11 3.21 8.82
CA VAL A 125 7.35 4.44 9.55
C VAL A 125 8.84 4.53 9.90
N LEU A 126 9.40 5.74 9.80
CA LEU A 126 10.78 6.06 10.16
C LEU A 126 10.76 6.76 11.51
N ILE A 127 11.46 6.20 12.49
CA ILE A 127 11.34 6.54 13.93
C ILE A 127 12.70 6.96 14.44
N ASP A 128 12.78 8.06 15.17
CA ASP A 128 14.02 8.47 15.85
C ASP A 128 14.27 7.67 17.14
N ALA A 129 15.45 7.83 17.71
CA ALA A 129 15.84 7.16 18.96
C ALA A 129 14.93 7.50 20.17
N GLY A 130 14.13 8.54 20.08
CA GLY A 130 13.13 8.92 21.10
C GLY A 130 11.77 8.30 20.90
N GLY A 131 11.58 7.47 19.87
CA GLY A 131 10.28 6.86 19.55
C GLY A 131 9.30 7.81 18.90
N ILE A 132 9.80 8.83 18.22
CA ILE A 132 9.00 9.83 17.51
C ILE A 132 8.99 9.50 16.02
N ALA A 133 7.81 9.50 15.40
CA ALA A 133 7.67 9.34 13.95
C ALA A 133 8.28 10.56 13.23
N ARG A 134 9.27 10.32 12.38
CA ARG A 134 10.01 11.34 11.63
C ARG A 134 9.80 11.25 10.14
N GLY A 135 9.18 10.19 9.67
CA GLY A 135 8.93 10.02 8.26
C GLY A 135 8.18 8.74 7.93
N ILE A 136 7.87 8.61 6.66
CA ILE A 136 7.26 7.42 6.06
C ILE A 136 8.05 7.01 4.83
N ARG A 137 8.03 5.72 4.54
CA ARG A 137 8.59 5.12 3.33
C ARG A 137 7.57 4.21 2.69
N VAL A 138 7.38 4.34 1.38
CA VAL A 138 6.51 3.49 0.56
C VAL A 138 7.33 3.01 -0.62
N VAL A 139 7.46 1.71 -0.79
CA VAL A 139 8.24 1.11 -1.89
C VAL A 139 7.41 0.01 -2.54
N THR A 140 7.45 -0.09 -3.87
CA THR A 140 6.86 -1.23 -4.59
C THR A 140 7.38 -2.54 -4.01
N ASP A 141 6.48 -3.45 -3.63
CA ASP A 141 6.87 -4.75 -3.06
C ASP A 141 7.57 -5.61 -4.12
N GLU A 142 8.84 -5.93 -3.87
CA GLU A 142 9.62 -6.76 -4.80
C GLU A 142 9.13 -8.21 -4.91
N ARG A 143 8.31 -8.67 -3.95
CA ARG A 143 7.67 -9.99 -3.95
C ARG A 143 6.46 -10.04 -4.86
N ALA A 144 5.95 -8.87 -5.30
CA ALA A 144 4.83 -8.76 -6.22
C ALA A 144 5.16 -9.44 -7.56
N VAL A 145 4.16 -10.05 -8.18
CA VAL A 145 4.29 -10.67 -9.49
C VAL A 145 4.59 -9.62 -10.57
N ASP A 146 5.31 -10.01 -11.61
CA ASP A 146 5.78 -9.11 -12.68
C ASP A 146 4.66 -8.24 -13.27
N ARG A 147 3.45 -8.78 -13.40
CA ARG A 147 2.28 -8.05 -13.92
C ARG A 147 1.91 -6.84 -13.06
N GLU A 148 1.92 -7.01 -11.75
CA GLU A 148 1.58 -5.94 -10.79
C GLU A 148 2.70 -4.91 -10.71
N ARG A 149 3.95 -5.36 -10.82
CA ARG A 149 5.12 -4.47 -10.83
C ARG A 149 5.21 -3.61 -12.10
N ARG A 150 4.66 -4.07 -13.23
CA ARG A 150 4.59 -3.26 -14.47
C ARG A 150 3.86 -1.95 -14.29
N VAL A 151 2.94 -1.87 -13.35
CA VAL A 151 2.13 -0.66 -13.08
C VAL A 151 2.76 0.26 -12.03
N ALA A 152 3.97 -0.02 -11.54
CA ALA A 152 4.66 0.82 -10.55
C ALA A 152 4.81 2.28 -11.01
N MET A 153 4.97 2.55 -12.31
CA MET A 153 4.94 3.91 -12.86
C MET A 153 3.60 4.63 -12.64
N THR A 154 2.49 3.90 -12.57
CA THR A 154 1.18 4.47 -12.23
C THR A 154 1.13 4.83 -10.75
N LEU A 155 1.73 4.02 -9.89
CA LEU A 155 1.92 4.35 -8.47
C LEU A 155 2.68 5.68 -8.32
N SER A 156 3.81 5.85 -9.01
CA SER A 156 4.58 7.11 -9.03
C SER A 156 3.71 8.31 -9.42
N ARG A 157 2.90 8.17 -10.47
CA ARG A 157 1.99 9.24 -10.91
C ARG A 157 0.96 9.60 -9.84
N ASN A 158 0.37 8.61 -9.20
CA ASN A 158 -0.62 8.82 -8.15
C ASN A 158 0.03 9.49 -6.92
N LEU A 159 1.23 9.07 -6.54
CA LEU A 159 1.98 9.69 -5.46
C LEU A 159 2.37 11.13 -5.79
N LYS A 160 2.83 11.42 -7.01
CA LYS A 160 3.06 12.80 -7.46
C LYS A 160 1.80 13.66 -7.36
N SER A 161 0.65 13.11 -7.73
CA SER A 161 -0.63 13.80 -7.62
C SER A 161 -1.02 14.07 -6.16
N ARG A 162 -0.77 13.12 -5.25
CA ARG A 162 -1.02 13.29 -3.82
C ARG A 162 -0.27 14.47 -3.23
N TYR A 163 0.99 14.61 -3.63
CA TYR A 163 1.87 15.71 -3.21
C TYR A 163 1.87 16.87 -4.22
N GLY A 164 0.80 17.02 -5.02
CA GLY A 164 0.74 18.00 -6.10
C GLY A 164 0.79 19.46 -5.65
N ARG A 165 0.55 19.75 -4.35
CA ARG A 165 0.71 21.09 -3.77
C ARG A 165 2.15 21.42 -3.36
N TRP A 166 3.03 20.40 -3.29
CA TRP A 166 4.44 20.60 -3.03
C TRP A 166 5.13 20.98 -4.36
N ALA A 167 6.00 21.97 -4.34
CA ALA A 167 6.71 22.42 -5.54
C ALA A 167 7.75 21.36 -5.98
N GLN A 168 7.29 20.36 -6.72
CA GLN A 168 8.11 19.22 -7.13
C GLN A 168 9.10 19.62 -8.22
N SER A 169 10.36 19.27 -8.02
CA SER A 169 11.41 19.30 -9.03
C SER A 169 11.75 17.88 -9.43
N CYS A 170 11.55 17.53 -10.70
CA CYS A 170 11.80 16.18 -11.20
C CYS A 170 12.94 16.19 -12.22
N GLU A 171 13.80 15.19 -12.14
CA GLU A 171 14.92 14.96 -13.04
C GLU A 171 14.82 13.55 -13.62
N GLU A 172 14.97 13.42 -14.94
CA GLU A 172 15.13 12.14 -15.62
C GLU A 172 16.62 11.79 -15.67
N LEU A 173 16.99 10.69 -15.04
CA LEU A 173 18.36 10.21 -15.01
C LEU A 173 18.64 9.34 -16.26
N PRO A 174 19.79 9.54 -16.93
CA PRO A 174 20.15 8.72 -18.07
C PRO A 174 20.47 7.27 -17.63
N PRO A 175 20.38 6.31 -18.56
CA PRO A 175 20.80 4.95 -18.29
C PRO A 175 22.26 4.90 -17.85
N THR A 176 22.52 4.15 -16.77
CA THR A 176 23.89 3.81 -16.36
C THR A 176 24.32 2.50 -17.01
N ASP A 177 25.61 2.14 -16.85
CA ASP A 177 26.14 0.89 -17.43
C ASP A 177 25.32 -0.33 -16.95
N GLY A 178 24.92 -1.14 -17.92
CA GLY A 178 24.10 -2.33 -17.68
C GLY A 178 22.59 -2.07 -17.60
N GLN A 179 22.12 -0.82 -17.61
CA GLN A 179 20.69 -0.50 -17.68
C GLN A 179 20.24 -0.40 -19.14
N LEU A 180 19.16 -1.08 -19.46
CA LEU A 180 18.63 -1.17 -20.83
C LEU A 180 17.13 -0.85 -20.84
N PRO A 181 16.63 -0.19 -21.89
CA PRO A 181 15.20 0.05 -22.03
C PRO A 181 14.42 -1.28 -22.16
N VAL A 182 13.19 -1.27 -21.70
CA VAL A 182 12.19 -2.32 -21.93
C VAL A 182 11.43 -1.95 -23.21
N GLY A 183 11.71 -2.63 -24.32
CA GLY A 183 11.25 -2.17 -25.62
C GLY A 183 11.86 -0.82 -25.99
N LYS A 184 11.04 0.22 -26.04
CA LYS A 184 11.47 1.61 -26.31
C LYS A 184 11.37 2.52 -25.07
N ILE A 185 10.99 1.96 -23.92
CA ILE A 185 10.72 2.73 -22.72
C ILE A 185 11.86 2.53 -21.73
N PHE A 186 12.41 3.63 -21.28
CA PHE A 186 13.32 3.70 -20.15
C PHE A 186 12.80 4.79 -19.22
N VAL A 187 12.66 4.49 -17.95
CA VAL A 187 12.32 5.48 -16.93
C VAL A 187 13.27 5.32 -15.75
N HIS A 188 13.90 6.40 -15.41
CA HIS A 188 14.58 6.60 -14.15
C HIS A 188 14.37 8.06 -13.77
N GLU A 189 13.31 8.34 -13.04
CA GLU A 189 12.91 9.67 -12.64
C GLU A 189 13.07 9.84 -11.14
N VAL A 190 13.62 10.95 -10.71
CA VAL A 190 13.72 11.35 -9.32
C VAL A 190 13.07 12.70 -9.13
N CYS A 191 12.07 12.78 -8.28
CA CYS A 191 11.41 14.03 -7.89
C CYS A 191 11.72 14.33 -6.43
N THR A 192 12.01 15.59 -6.14
CA THR A 192 12.16 16.13 -4.78
C THR A 192 11.21 17.28 -4.55
N ALA A 193 10.75 17.46 -3.33
CA ALA A 193 9.97 18.62 -2.94
C ALA A 193 10.09 18.86 -1.44
N ASP A 194 9.97 20.11 -1.02
CA ASP A 194 9.72 20.48 0.37
C ASP A 194 8.23 20.70 0.58
N SER A 195 7.75 20.43 1.79
CA SER A 195 6.37 20.75 2.18
C SER A 195 6.10 22.25 2.05
N PRO A 196 4.84 22.67 1.85
CA PRO A 196 4.50 24.09 1.80
C PRO A 196 4.91 24.85 3.08
N GLU A 197 4.90 24.19 4.21
CA GLU A 197 5.31 24.69 5.52
C GLU A 197 6.84 24.68 5.69
N GLY A 198 7.56 23.95 4.84
CA GLY A 198 9.01 23.86 4.85
C GLY A 198 9.60 22.94 5.94
N ASP A 199 8.75 22.18 6.64
CA ASP A 199 9.11 21.31 7.77
C ASP A 199 9.42 19.87 7.37
N ALA A 200 9.02 19.45 6.15
CA ALA A 200 9.27 18.12 5.64
C ALA A 200 9.85 18.14 4.23
N ARG A 201 10.51 17.06 3.86
CA ARG A 201 11.09 16.83 2.54
C ARG A 201 10.65 15.49 1.97
N MET A 202 10.31 15.51 0.68
CA MET A 202 9.94 14.33 -0.09
C MET A 202 11.02 14.01 -1.13
N ARG A 203 11.28 12.71 -1.32
CA ARG A 203 11.97 12.14 -2.48
C ARG A 203 11.12 11.00 -3.05
N LEU A 204 10.82 11.10 -4.32
CA LEU A 204 10.10 10.06 -5.08
C LEU A 204 10.99 9.59 -6.23
N GLU A 205 11.29 8.31 -6.27
CA GLU A 205 12.04 7.69 -7.35
C GLU A 205 11.17 6.66 -8.07
N ALA A 206 11.15 6.73 -9.40
CA ALA A 206 10.45 5.78 -10.25
C ALA A 206 11.41 5.19 -11.27
N THR A 207 11.40 3.86 -11.38
CA THR A 207 12.25 3.12 -12.33
C THR A 207 11.41 2.20 -13.20
N TYR A 208 11.79 2.10 -14.48
CA TYR A 208 11.29 1.10 -15.42
C TYR A 208 12.38 0.80 -16.46
N PHE A 209 13.16 -0.21 -16.18
CA PHE A 209 14.25 -0.63 -17.07
C PHE A 209 14.66 -2.09 -16.80
N ARG A 210 15.49 -2.64 -17.65
CA ARG A 210 16.07 -3.96 -17.50
C ARG A 210 17.55 -3.84 -17.17
N LYS A 211 18.03 -4.61 -16.18
CA LYS A 211 19.45 -4.72 -15.87
C LYS A 211 20.05 -5.88 -16.67
N LYS A 212 21.22 -5.68 -17.27
CA LYS A 212 21.97 -6.74 -17.97
C LYS A 212 22.31 -7.86 -17.01
N GLY A 213 22.05 -9.11 -17.43
CA GLY A 213 22.31 -10.30 -16.60
C GLY A 213 21.24 -10.58 -15.52
N GLN A 214 20.25 -9.73 -15.39
CA GLN A 214 19.17 -9.94 -14.44
C GLN A 214 18.26 -11.09 -14.88
N THR A 215 17.96 -11.98 -13.97
CA THR A 215 17.03 -13.09 -14.15
C THR A 215 16.09 -13.17 -12.97
N SER A 216 14.85 -13.61 -13.19
CA SER A 216 13.92 -13.96 -12.14
C SER A 216 13.32 -15.33 -12.41
N ILE A 217 12.71 -15.92 -11.39
CA ILE A 217 11.91 -17.14 -11.57
C ILE A 217 10.45 -16.70 -11.66
N ASN A 218 9.81 -17.07 -12.76
CA ASN A 218 8.36 -16.92 -12.85
C ASN A 218 7.71 -17.90 -11.87
N LEU A 219 7.01 -17.38 -10.87
CA LEU A 219 6.44 -18.21 -9.80
C LEU A 219 5.30 -19.13 -10.29
N GLU A 220 4.62 -18.76 -11.37
CA GLU A 220 3.53 -19.56 -11.94
C GLU A 220 4.07 -20.73 -12.78
N THR A 221 5.08 -20.46 -13.61
CA THR A 221 5.63 -21.46 -14.54
C THR A 221 6.89 -22.14 -14.03
N GLN A 222 7.47 -21.69 -12.92
CA GLN A 222 8.75 -22.14 -12.37
C GLN A 222 9.92 -22.06 -13.37
N GLN A 223 9.78 -21.23 -14.39
CA GLN A 223 10.80 -21.04 -15.41
C GLN A 223 11.63 -19.79 -15.17
N VAL A 224 12.89 -19.85 -15.57
CA VAL A 224 13.80 -18.69 -15.51
C VAL A 224 13.36 -17.65 -16.54
N ASN A 225 12.93 -16.48 -16.07
CA ASN A 225 12.61 -15.33 -16.91
C ASN A 225 13.88 -14.52 -17.19
N LYS A 226 14.47 -14.70 -18.37
CA LYS A 226 15.66 -13.96 -18.82
C LYS A 226 15.38 -12.53 -19.28
N ASN A 227 14.10 -12.16 -19.41
CA ASN A 227 13.67 -10.81 -19.81
C ASN A 227 13.13 -10.02 -18.62
N TYR A 228 13.56 -10.35 -17.42
CA TYR A 228 13.16 -9.62 -16.23
C TYR A 228 13.46 -8.12 -16.38
N PHE A 229 12.56 -7.30 -15.94
CA PHE A 229 12.73 -5.86 -15.89
C PHE A 229 12.44 -5.36 -14.48
N GLN A 230 13.12 -4.30 -14.10
CA GLN A 230 12.88 -3.63 -12.85
C GLN A 230 11.84 -2.52 -13.06
N SER A 231 10.73 -2.64 -12.37
CA SER A 231 9.72 -1.59 -12.26
C SER A 231 9.45 -1.38 -10.79
N ALA A 232 9.78 -0.22 -10.28
CA ALA A 232 9.61 0.10 -8.87
C ALA A 232 9.38 1.60 -8.69
N THR A 233 8.63 1.93 -7.65
CA THR A 233 8.47 3.29 -7.15
C THR A 233 8.84 3.29 -5.68
N ARG A 234 9.64 4.27 -5.26
CA ARG A 234 10.00 4.55 -3.87
C ARG A 234 9.61 5.98 -3.55
N LEU A 235 8.77 6.15 -2.56
CA LEU A 235 8.49 7.43 -1.92
C LEU A 235 9.10 7.42 -0.52
N GLU A 236 9.74 8.50 -0.17
CA GLU A 236 10.16 8.78 1.20
C GLU A 236 9.83 10.22 1.53
N VAL A 237 9.17 10.42 2.65
CA VAL A 237 8.85 11.74 3.20
C VAL A 237 9.36 11.78 4.62
N VAL A 238 10.21 12.74 4.93
CA VAL A 238 10.83 12.88 6.25
C VAL A 238 10.69 14.30 6.77
N GLU A 239 10.52 14.42 8.08
CA GLU A 239 10.58 15.69 8.79
C GLU A 239 12.04 16.21 8.82
N LYS A 240 12.24 17.48 8.57
CA LYS A 240 13.54 18.11 8.70
C LYS A 240 13.98 18.16 10.18
N PRO A 241 15.27 17.97 10.51
CA PRO A 241 16.42 18.04 9.59
C PRO A 241 16.79 16.71 8.92
N TYR A 242 15.98 15.66 9.03
CA TYR A 242 16.28 14.40 8.37
C TYR A 242 16.20 14.54 6.85
N GLU A 243 16.99 13.73 6.14
CA GLU A 243 17.00 13.70 4.68
C GLU A 243 16.53 12.33 4.18
N PRO A 244 15.73 12.30 3.08
CA PRO A 244 15.35 11.05 2.45
C PRO A 244 16.55 10.23 1.99
N ASP A 245 16.47 8.93 2.11
CA ASP A 245 17.54 8.03 1.67
C ASP A 245 17.71 8.10 0.14
N THR A 246 18.94 8.23 -0.30
CA THR A 246 19.30 8.29 -1.73
C THR A 246 19.76 6.96 -2.29
N ARG A 247 19.79 5.90 -1.49
CA ARG A 247 20.11 4.56 -1.97
C ARG A 247 19.09 4.14 -3.03
N PRO A 248 19.52 3.59 -4.16
CA PRO A 248 18.62 3.20 -5.23
C PRO A 248 17.65 2.12 -4.76
N VAL A 249 16.47 2.09 -5.35
CA VAL A 249 15.55 0.97 -5.21
C VAL A 249 16.29 -0.28 -5.69
N ARG A 250 16.32 -1.34 -4.87
CA ARG A 250 17.06 -2.58 -5.13
C ARG A 250 16.39 -3.44 -6.19
#